data_ad48edbed134021be23be3fa07f13205
#
_entry.id   ad48edbed134021be23be3fa07f13205
#
_cell.length_a   1.000
_cell.length_b   1.000
_cell.length_c   1.000
_cell.angle_alpha   90.00
_cell.angle_beta   90.00
_cell.angle_gamma   90.00
#
_symmetry.space_group_name_H-M   'P 1'
#
loop_
_entity.id
_entity.type
_entity.pdbx_description
1 polymer ?
#
loop_
_entity_poly.entity_id
_entity_poly.type
_entity_poly.pdbx_seq_one_letter_code
_entity_poly.pdbx_strand_id
1 'polypeptide(L)'
;MAAALVALRRRLGFGNTSLAFLLGGAVAIASGDLAVTASHPWAELLRLLRGLVSPDVMAVDGRALLNTVAFAVLGVGLGAAAGFALALVFPRFLAVRALCAFLRSIHELFWALLLMQVLGLGPLTGVLAIALPYAGIFAKVFSEMIEEADLSTLRVLPTGTGTLPAFLYARLPDLLEQFGHYTLYRLECGLRSTLVLGFIGLPTIGFELDAYFKQGEFSQAAALLFCFYGLVATRRLWARSWTAPILLVASLLVLPAGLPTEHVLRNLARFATHDVVPAPLRGADLLSAAPWTALARWLGDILVHQVLPGALNTLILSQIALIGMAMLSLVLFPMICRRFARRFGRPVGRALLVVVRSTPDYMLAYVLLQTLGPSMLPAVIALVAHNGAVVGYLMGRQADALPYRPDAPRGLDLYCYETLPRLYGQFLAYVLYRWEIILRESAIFGILGVTTLGFYVDGAISELRLDTAVVLIVATAALSMTVDAFSRWLRAALRIESLPVRLSTDAAGGLATAPVPVGLS
;
A
#
# COMPACT_ATOMS: atom_id res chain seq x y z
N MET A 1 -19.55 7.78 -27.60
CA MET A 1 -18.65 7.30 -26.54
C MET A 1 -18.39 5.80 -26.65
N ALA A 2 -19.41 4.92 -26.73
CA ALA A 2 -19.23 3.47 -26.87
C ALA A 2 -18.43 3.03 -28.12
N ALA A 3 -18.70 3.61 -29.29
CA ALA A 3 -17.98 3.31 -30.54
C ALA A 3 -16.49 3.71 -30.49
N ALA A 4 -16.17 4.83 -29.85
CA ALA A 4 -14.78 5.26 -29.64
C ALA A 4 -14.03 4.32 -28.68
N LEU A 5 -14.68 3.81 -27.63
CA LEU A 5 -14.14 2.81 -26.71
C LEU A 5 -13.90 1.46 -27.40
N VAL A 6 -14.78 1.05 -28.31
CA VAL A 6 -14.60 -0.18 -29.10
C VAL A 6 -13.45 -0.03 -30.12
N ALA A 7 -13.32 1.14 -30.76
CA ALA A 7 -12.22 1.42 -31.68
C ALA A 7 -10.86 1.50 -30.92
N LEU A 8 -10.84 2.12 -29.75
CA LEU A 8 -9.68 2.16 -28.89
C LEU A 8 -9.27 0.75 -28.44
N ARG A 9 -10.24 -0.09 -28.06
CA ARG A 9 -10.03 -1.49 -27.64
C ARG A 9 -9.40 -2.35 -28.76
N ARG A 10 -9.71 -2.08 -30.04
CA ARG A 10 -9.10 -2.79 -31.18
C ARG A 10 -7.64 -2.37 -31.45
N ARG A 11 -7.23 -1.19 -30.99
CA ARG A 11 -5.85 -0.67 -31.15
C ARG A 11 -4.95 -0.94 -29.93
N LEU A 12 -5.52 -1.36 -28.81
CA LEU A 12 -4.78 -1.68 -27.59
C LEU A 12 -4.11 -3.06 -27.74
N GLY A 13 -2.80 -3.03 -27.93
CA GLY A 13 -1.92 -4.19 -27.82
C GLY A 13 -0.90 -3.96 -26.72
N PHE A 14 -0.24 -5.00 -26.24
CA PHE A 14 0.79 -4.89 -25.21
C PHE A 14 1.89 -3.85 -25.57
N GLY A 15 2.36 -3.88 -26.83
CA GLY A 15 3.39 -2.94 -27.32
C GLY A 15 2.94 -1.49 -27.29
N ASN A 16 1.74 -1.19 -27.82
CA ASN A 16 1.20 0.17 -27.86
C ASN A 16 0.94 0.71 -26.45
N THR A 17 0.44 -0.14 -25.55
CA THR A 17 0.25 0.24 -24.14
C THR A 17 1.58 0.57 -23.48
N SER A 18 2.57 -0.29 -23.64
CA SER A 18 3.90 -0.05 -23.07
C SER A 18 4.56 1.20 -23.64
N LEU A 19 4.44 1.42 -24.96
CA LEU A 19 4.96 2.63 -25.60
C LEU A 19 4.26 3.89 -25.04
N ALA A 20 2.94 3.86 -24.86
CA ALA A 20 2.20 4.99 -24.28
C ALA A 20 2.67 5.30 -22.84
N PHE A 21 2.90 4.27 -22.02
CA PHE A 21 3.44 4.45 -20.68
C PHE A 21 4.89 4.99 -20.70
N LEU A 22 5.74 4.50 -21.59
CA LEU A 22 7.11 4.99 -21.74
C LEU A 22 7.14 6.45 -22.20
N LEU A 23 6.30 6.84 -23.16
CA LEU A 23 6.18 8.24 -23.59
C LEU A 23 5.64 9.12 -22.45
N GLY A 24 4.61 8.68 -21.74
CA GLY A 24 4.11 9.36 -20.55
C GLY A 24 5.19 9.56 -19.49
N GLY A 25 6.05 8.55 -19.28
CA GLY A 25 7.17 8.64 -18.38
C GLY A 25 8.28 9.58 -18.85
N ALA A 26 8.57 9.61 -20.14
CA ALA A 26 9.53 10.57 -20.68
C ALA A 26 9.06 12.02 -20.44
N VAL A 27 7.77 12.28 -20.67
CA VAL A 27 7.16 13.58 -20.36
C VAL A 27 7.23 13.87 -18.85
N ALA A 28 6.90 12.88 -18.01
CA ALA A 28 6.95 13.03 -16.55
C ALA A 28 8.39 13.33 -16.06
N ILE A 29 9.41 12.65 -16.59
CA ILE A 29 10.83 12.91 -16.28
C ILE A 29 11.23 14.33 -16.68
N ALA A 30 10.77 14.80 -17.84
CA ALA A 30 11.06 16.17 -18.32
C ALA A 30 10.35 17.25 -17.48
N SER A 31 9.25 16.90 -16.81
CA SER A 31 8.44 17.83 -16.02
C SER A 31 8.71 17.74 -14.51
N GLY A 32 9.35 16.67 -14.05
CA GLY A 32 9.61 16.41 -12.64
C GLY A 32 10.85 17.13 -12.11
N ASP A 33 10.81 17.54 -10.85
CA ASP A 33 11.98 18.07 -10.14
C ASP A 33 12.86 16.92 -9.65
N LEU A 34 13.87 16.57 -10.43
CA LEU A 34 14.82 15.48 -10.14
C LEU A 34 16.21 16.02 -9.77
N ALA A 35 16.32 17.25 -9.32
CA ALA A 35 17.58 17.86 -8.97
C ALA A 35 18.22 17.23 -7.73
N VAL A 36 19.54 17.09 -7.74
CA VAL A 36 20.33 16.79 -6.52
C VAL A 36 20.76 18.14 -5.94
N THR A 37 20.20 18.49 -4.79
CA THR A 37 20.38 19.80 -4.16
C THR A 37 21.34 19.76 -2.96
N ALA A 38 21.70 18.56 -2.48
CA ALA A 38 22.67 18.42 -1.38
C ALA A 38 24.08 18.86 -1.79
N SER A 39 24.75 19.61 -0.95
CA SER A 39 26.13 20.11 -1.20
C SER A 39 27.19 19.00 -1.14
N HIS A 40 27.00 18.00 -0.28
CA HIS A 40 27.97 16.92 -0.03
C HIS A 40 27.33 15.52 0.03
N PRO A 41 26.66 15.05 -1.04
CA PRO A 41 25.88 13.81 -1.03
C PRO A 41 26.70 12.57 -0.67
N TRP A 42 27.95 12.52 -1.11
CA TRP A 42 28.84 11.38 -0.82
C TRP A 42 29.30 11.31 0.63
N ALA A 43 29.48 12.45 1.29
CA ALA A 43 29.83 12.48 2.71
C ALA A 43 28.68 11.97 3.58
N GLU A 44 27.46 12.37 3.30
CA GLU A 44 26.27 11.89 4.01
C GLU A 44 26.00 10.40 3.73
N LEU A 45 26.19 9.94 2.50
CA LEU A 45 26.10 8.52 2.17
C LEU A 45 27.13 7.69 2.96
N LEU A 46 28.37 8.16 3.07
CA LEU A 46 29.39 7.49 3.86
C LEU A 46 29.08 7.46 5.36
N ARG A 47 28.53 8.55 5.91
CA ARG A 47 28.05 8.59 7.31
C ARG A 47 26.96 7.54 7.54
N LEU A 48 25.96 7.47 6.63
CA LEU A 48 24.92 6.46 6.68
C LEU A 48 25.49 5.03 6.62
N LEU A 49 26.37 4.75 5.65
CA LEU A 49 26.99 3.42 5.52
C LEU A 49 27.82 3.03 6.75
N ARG A 50 28.52 3.97 7.37
CA ARG A 50 29.22 3.73 8.64
C ARG A 50 28.25 3.38 9.76
N GLY A 51 27.13 4.12 9.88
CA GLY A 51 26.08 3.81 10.84
C GLY A 51 25.48 2.40 10.64
N LEU A 52 25.26 2.00 9.39
CA LEU A 52 24.76 0.65 9.06
C LEU A 52 25.75 -0.46 9.45
N VAL A 53 27.06 -0.21 9.40
CA VAL A 53 28.09 -1.21 9.77
C VAL A 53 28.30 -1.27 11.27
N SER A 54 28.01 -0.19 12.01
CA SER A 54 28.19 -0.11 13.46
C SER A 54 26.88 0.24 14.19
N PRO A 55 25.87 -0.66 14.20
CA PRO A 55 24.59 -0.39 14.84
C PRO A 55 24.74 -0.32 16.37
N ASP A 56 24.15 0.69 16.99
CA ASP A 56 24.07 0.84 18.44
C ASP A 56 22.83 0.12 18.98
N VAL A 57 22.98 -1.13 19.37
CA VAL A 57 21.88 -1.99 19.86
C VAL A 57 21.33 -1.51 21.22
N MET A 58 22.11 -0.75 22.00
CA MET A 58 21.65 -0.23 23.29
C MET A 58 20.60 0.88 23.15
N ALA A 59 20.52 1.51 21.98
CA ALA A 59 19.52 2.54 21.69
C ALA A 59 18.11 1.99 21.41
N VAL A 60 17.92 0.67 21.37
CA VAL A 60 16.63 0.07 21.04
C VAL A 60 15.72 0.04 22.26
N ASP A 61 14.64 0.84 22.23
CA ASP A 61 13.59 0.75 23.26
C ASP A 61 12.66 -0.45 23.01
N GLY A 62 12.62 -1.39 23.96
CA GLY A 62 11.73 -2.54 23.93
C GLY A 62 10.24 -2.16 23.95
N ARG A 63 9.87 -1.01 24.54
CA ARG A 63 8.49 -0.52 24.54
C ARG A 63 8.04 -0.08 23.15
N ALA A 64 8.89 0.62 22.39
CA ALA A 64 8.61 1.01 21.03
C ALA A 64 8.39 -0.21 20.12
N LEU A 65 9.17 -1.30 20.33
CA LEU A 65 8.98 -2.58 19.66
C LEU A 65 7.62 -3.22 19.99
N LEU A 66 7.28 -3.30 21.29
CA LEU A 66 5.99 -3.85 21.74
C LEU A 66 4.82 -3.04 21.21
N ASN A 67 4.88 -1.71 21.28
CA ASN A 67 3.85 -0.82 20.73
C ASN A 67 3.68 -1.02 19.23
N THR A 68 4.77 -1.14 18.48
CA THR A 68 4.75 -1.40 17.03
C THR A 68 3.97 -2.68 16.71
N VAL A 69 4.24 -3.77 17.43
CA VAL A 69 3.50 -5.03 17.27
C VAL A 69 2.05 -4.87 17.68
N ALA A 70 1.79 -4.22 18.81
CA ALA A 70 0.44 -4.05 19.35
C ALA A 70 -0.45 -3.22 18.42
N PHE A 71 0.04 -2.09 17.88
CA PHE A 71 -0.70 -1.32 16.87
C PHE A 71 -1.00 -2.13 15.61
N ALA A 72 -0.02 -2.88 15.10
CA ALA A 72 -0.22 -3.72 13.93
C ALA A 72 -1.27 -4.82 14.17
N VAL A 73 -1.17 -5.53 15.31
CA VAL A 73 -2.08 -6.64 15.65
C VAL A 73 -3.50 -6.13 15.85
N LEU A 74 -3.69 -5.05 16.62
CA LEU A 74 -5.02 -4.49 16.89
C LEU A 74 -5.61 -3.83 15.65
N GLY A 75 -4.81 -3.05 14.90
CA GLY A 75 -5.28 -2.36 13.68
C GLY A 75 -5.69 -3.35 12.59
N VAL A 76 -4.84 -4.35 12.32
CA VAL A 76 -5.15 -5.38 11.32
C VAL A 76 -6.26 -6.31 11.80
N GLY A 77 -6.27 -6.69 13.08
CA GLY A 77 -7.31 -7.55 13.67
C GLY A 77 -8.69 -6.88 13.61
N LEU A 78 -8.79 -5.61 14.04
CA LEU A 78 -10.03 -4.84 13.94
C LEU A 78 -10.45 -4.63 12.48
N GLY A 79 -9.48 -4.31 11.60
CA GLY A 79 -9.72 -4.18 10.17
C GLY A 79 -10.23 -5.47 9.54
N ALA A 80 -9.68 -6.64 9.94
CA ALA A 80 -10.14 -7.95 9.45
C ALA A 80 -11.55 -8.28 9.94
N ALA A 81 -11.87 -8.01 11.20
CA ALA A 81 -13.21 -8.24 11.77
C ALA A 81 -14.27 -7.35 11.09
N ALA A 82 -13.99 -6.05 10.97
CA ALA A 82 -14.88 -5.11 10.27
C ALA A 82 -14.99 -5.45 8.78
N GLY A 83 -13.88 -5.79 8.13
CA GLY A 83 -13.83 -6.20 6.73
C GLY A 83 -14.61 -7.49 6.46
N PHE A 84 -14.57 -8.46 7.37
CA PHE A 84 -15.39 -9.67 7.26
C PHE A 84 -16.89 -9.35 7.33
N ALA A 85 -17.31 -8.51 8.29
CA ALA A 85 -18.70 -8.09 8.39
C ALA A 85 -19.17 -7.35 7.10
N LEU A 86 -18.33 -6.46 6.55
CA LEU A 86 -18.60 -5.77 5.29
C LEU A 86 -18.60 -6.72 4.09
N ALA A 87 -17.75 -7.76 4.07
CA ALA A 87 -17.67 -8.73 2.97
C ALA A 87 -18.98 -9.49 2.76
N LEU A 88 -19.73 -9.77 3.82
CA LEU A 88 -21.02 -10.47 3.75
C LEU A 88 -22.09 -9.67 2.97
N VAL A 89 -22.00 -8.36 2.98
CA VAL A 89 -22.95 -7.45 2.31
C VAL A 89 -22.37 -6.79 1.07
N PHE A 90 -21.07 -6.95 0.83
CA PHE A 90 -20.32 -6.32 -0.27
C PHE A 90 -20.90 -6.59 -1.66
N PRO A 91 -21.31 -7.84 -2.03
CA PRO A 91 -21.88 -8.10 -3.36
C PRO A 91 -23.22 -7.43 -3.59
N ARG A 92 -24.02 -7.24 -2.51
CA ARG A 92 -25.42 -6.78 -2.60
C ARG A 92 -25.54 -5.27 -2.71
N PHE A 93 -24.67 -4.49 -2.04
CA PHE A 93 -24.85 -3.04 -1.89
C PHE A 93 -23.72 -2.26 -2.58
N LEU A 94 -24.08 -1.47 -3.60
CA LEU A 94 -23.15 -0.58 -4.28
C LEU A 94 -22.54 0.45 -3.32
N ALA A 95 -23.32 0.94 -2.35
CA ALA A 95 -22.85 1.88 -1.34
C ALA A 95 -21.73 1.30 -0.48
N VAL A 96 -21.81 0.01 -0.09
CA VAL A 96 -20.74 -0.67 0.66
C VAL A 96 -19.49 -0.80 -0.20
N ARG A 97 -19.63 -1.15 -1.48
CA ARG A 97 -18.49 -1.20 -2.41
C ARG A 97 -17.82 0.16 -2.57
N ALA A 98 -18.61 1.22 -2.72
CA ALA A 98 -18.10 2.57 -2.83
C ALA A 98 -17.41 3.03 -1.53
N LEU A 99 -18.00 2.76 -0.38
CA LEU A 99 -17.41 3.05 0.94
C LEU A 99 -16.06 2.31 1.11
N CYS A 100 -16.02 1.00 0.84
CA CYS A 100 -14.79 0.23 0.94
C CYS A 100 -13.71 0.71 -0.05
N ALA A 101 -14.12 1.13 -1.26
CA ALA A 101 -13.20 1.72 -2.23
C ALA A 101 -12.64 3.06 -1.73
N PHE A 102 -13.47 3.89 -1.13
CA PHE A 102 -13.07 5.15 -0.52
C PHE A 102 -12.11 4.94 0.66
N LEU A 103 -12.48 4.07 1.62
CA LEU A 103 -11.66 3.79 2.80
C LEU A 103 -10.24 3.33 2.43
N ARG A 104 -10.11 2.42 1.45
CA ARG A 104 -8.82 1.89 1.01
C ARG A 104 -8.02 2.81 0.09
N SER A 105 -8.65 3.83 -0.50
CA SER A 105 -7.99 4.78 -1.40
C SER A 105 -7.22 5.87 -0.66
N ILE A 106 -7.54 6.09 0.61
CA ILE A 106 -6.87 7.04 1.50
C ILE A 106 -5.76 6.31 2.24
N HIS A 107 -4.57 6.91 2.26
CA HIS A 107 -3.42 6.37 3.00
C HIS A 107 -3.68 6.42 4.51
N GLU A 108 -3.19 5.41 5.26
CA GLU A 108 -3.36 5.31 6.72
C GLU A 108 -2.89 6.55 7.48
N LEU A 109 -1.90 7.26 6.97
CA LEU A 109 -1.39 8.51 7.54
C LEU A 109 -2.47 9.59 7.60
N PHE A 110 -3.22 9.80 6.51
CA PHE A 110 -4.28 10.83 6.49
C PHE A 110 -5.44 10.45 7.41
N TRP A 111 -5.74 9.16 7.53
CA TRP A 111 -6.66 8.68 8.55
C TRP A 111 -6.14 9.02 9.96
N ALA A 112 -4.85 8.81 10.21
CA ALA A 112 -4.25 9.12 11.51
C ALA A 112 -4.32 10.62 11.82
N LEU A 113 -3.97 11.47 10.87
CA LEU A 113 -4.02 12.93 11.01
C LEU A 113 -5.44 13.46 11.26
N LEU A 114 -6.45 12.94 10.54
CA LEU A 114 -7.85 13.32 10.76
C LEU A 114 -8.37 12.83 12.11
N LEU A 115 -8.11 11.55 12.45
CA LEU A 115 -8.56 10.97 13.71
C LEU A 115 -7.90 11.64 14.91
N MET A 116 -6.66 12.11 14.78
CA MET A 116 -5.96 12.85 15.82
C MET A 116 -6.70 14.14 16.20
N GLN A 117 -7.39 14.80 15.26
CA GLN A 117 -8.17 16.00 15.54
C GLN A 117 -9.40 15.70 16.41
N VAL A 118 -9.95 14.48 16.32
CA VAL A 118 -11.17 14.06 17.05
C VAL A 118 -10.81 13.33 18.35
N LEU A 119 -9.90 12.37 18.26
CA LEU A 119 -9.56 11.45 19.34
C LEU A 119 -8.34 11.90 20.16
N GLY A 120 -7.57 12.88 19.63
CA GLY A 120 -6.26 13.23 20.16
C GLY A 120 -5.17 12.22 19.79
N LEU A 121 -3.95 12.48 20.24
CA LEU A 121 -2.80 11.60 20.06
C LEU A 121 -2.87 10.46 21.09
N GLY A 122 -3.23 9.27 20.63
CA GLY A 122 -3.39 8.12 21.51
C GLY A 122 -3.50 6.78 20.80
N PRO A 123 -3.55 5.67 21.57
CA PRO A 123 -3.60 4.32 21.02
C PRO A 123 -4.79 4.08 20.07
N LEU A 124 -5.97 4.61 20.40
CA LEU A 124 -7.17 4.45 19.59
C LEU A 124 -7.00 5.07 18.20
N THR A 125 -6.38 6.26 18.13
CA THR A 125 -6.09 6.94 16.85
C THR A 125 -5.21 6.07 15.95
N GLY A 126 -4.12 5.51 16.48
CA GLY A 126 -3.23 4.65 15.70
C GLY A 126 -3.88 3.35 15.25
N VAL A 127 -4.65 2.69 16.13
CA VAL A 127 -5.38 1.45 15.79
C VAL A 127 -6.43 1.70 14.70
N LEU A 128 -7.24 2.75 14.82
CA LEU A 128 -8.27 3.08 13.83
C LEU A 128 -7.68 3.56 12.51
N ALA A 129 -6.56 4.28 12.53
CA ALA A 129 -5.88 4.73 11.32
C ALA A 129 -5.44 3.56 10.43
N ILE A 130 -5.03 2.44 11.03
CA ILE A 130 -4.73 1.21 10.32
C ILE A 130 -6.03 0.46 9.99
N ALA A 131 -6.95 0.32 10.94
CA ALA A 131 -8.14 -0.52 10.80
C ALA A 131 -9.06 -0.06 9.66
N LEU A 132 -9.27 1.26 9.47
CA LEU A 132 -10.19 1.80 8.46
C LEU A 132 -9.83 1.41 7.02
N PRO A 133 -8.61 1.70 6.49
CA PRO A 133 -8.25 1.28 5.14
C PRO A 133 -8.18 -0.24 5.02
N TYR A 134 -7.72 -0.94 6.07
CA TYR A 134 -7.68 -2.40 6.08
C TYR A 134 -9.06 -3.03 6.05
N ALA A 135 -10.07 -2.46 6.71
CA ALA A 135 -11.46 -2.93 6.61
C ALA A 135 -11.97 -2.91 5.15
N GLY A 136 -11.68 -1.83 4.41
CA GLY A 136 -12.02 -1.75 2.99
C GLY A 136 -11.28 -2.77 2.11
N ILE A 137 -10.01 -3.07 2.43
CA ILE A 137 -9.20 -4.07 1.74
C ILE A 137 -9.71 -5.48 2.03
N PHE A 138 -9.92 -5.81 3.32
CA PHE A 138 -10.42 -7.12 3.74
C PHE A 138 -11.83 -7.38 3.21
N ALA A 139 -12.72 -6.38 3.24
CA ALA A 139 -14.08 -6.51 2.72
C ALA A 139 -14.08 -6.98 1.26
N LYS A 140 -13.26 -6.35 0.43
CA LYS A 140 -13.13 -6.72 -0.98
C LYS A 140 -12.56 -8.13 -1.13
N VAL A 141 -11.41 -8.42 -0.52
CA VAL A 141 -10.70 -9.70 -0.73
C VAL A 141 -11.47 -10.86 -0.11
N PHE A 142 -12.07 -10.70 1.06
CA PHE A 142 -12.89 -11.74 1.66
C PHE A 142 -14.16 -12.00 0.85
N SER A 143 -14.78 -10.95 0.26
CA SER A 143 -15.91 -11.14 -0.66
C SER A 143 -15.50 -11.95 -1.90
N GLU A 144 -14.36 -11.63 -2.51
CA GLU A 144 -13.82 -12.37 -3.66
C GLU A 144 -13.53 -13.84 -3.27
N MET A 145 -12.92 -14.10 -2.12
CA MET A 145 -12.69 -15.48 -1.63
C MET A 145 -14.00 -16.23 -1.38
N ILE A 146 -15.03 -15.55 -0.86
CA ILE A 146 -16.36 -16.14 -0.67
C ILE A 146 -17.01 -16.47 -2.01
N GLU A 147 -16.88 -15.63 -3.01
CA GLU A 147 -17.45 -15.85 -4.35
C GLU A 147 -16.75 -16.99 -5.12
N GLU A 148 -15.41 -17.09 -4.98
CA GLU A 148 -14.59 -18.11 -5.63
C GLU A 148 -14.57 -19.48 -4.91
N ALA A 149 -15.17 -19.57 -3.72
CA ALA A 149 -15.19 -20.80 -2.92
C ALA A 149 -15.91 -21.94 -3.66
N ASP A 150 -15.38 -23.15 -3.51
CA ASP A 150 -16.01 -24.35 -4.07
C ASP A 150 -17.40 -24.55 -3.45
N LEU A 151 -18.39 -24.72 -4.33
CA LEU A 151 -19.78 -24.94 -3.95
C LEU A 151 -20.13 -26.43 -3.79
N SER A 152 -19.16 -27.34 -3.90
CA SER A 152 -19.38 -28.79 -3.79
C SER A 152 -19.98 -29.17 -2.44
N THR A 153 -19.54 -28.53 -1.35
CA THR A 153 -20.08 -28.74 0.00
C THR A 153 -21.55 -28.35 0.16
N LEU A 154 -22.03 -27.37 -0.64
CA LEU A 154 -23.44 -26.98 -0.64
C LEU A 154 -24.36 -28.03 -1.27
N ARG A 155 -23.85 -28.87 -2.17
CA ARG A 155 -24.63 -29.89 -2.86
C ARG A 155 -25.04 -31.06 -1.95
N VAL A 156 -24.34 -31.20 -0.82
CA VAL A 156 -24.61 -32.26 0.18
C VAL A 156 -25.63 -31.82 1.23
N LEU A 157 -25.97 -30.53 1.26
CA LEU A 157 -26.93 -30.00 2.23
C LEU A 157 -28.37 -30.39 1.87
N PRO A 158 -29.23 -30.65 2.90
CA PRO A 158 -30.65 -30.91 2.67
C PRO A 158 -31.34 -29.77 1.91
N THR A 159 -32.28 -30.13 1.05
CA THR A 159 -33.14 -29.15 0.36
C THR A 159 -33.94 -28.34 1.39
N GLY A 160 -33.84 -27.01 1.32
CA GLY A 160 -34.49 -26.12 2.29
C GLY A 160 -33.56 -25.58 3.39
N THR A 161 -32.29 -25.95 3.40
CA THR A 161 -31.31 -25.34 4.31
C THR A 161 -31.23 -23.83 4.08
N GLY A 162 -31.41 -23.05 5.13
CA GLY A 162 -31.34 -21.58 5.07
C GLY A 162 -29.94 -21.11 4.65
N THR A 163 -29.87 -19.92 4.03
CA THR A 163 -28.61 -19.35 3.50
C THR A 163 -27.55 -19.13 4.59
N LEU A 164 -27.96 -18.68 5.79
CA LEU A 164 -27.03 -18.42 6.90
C LEU A 164 -26.44 -19.71 7.47
N PRO A 165 -27.23 -20.76 7.82
CA PRO A 165 -26.67 -22.04 8.22
C PRO A 165 -25.77 -22.66 7.16
N ALA A 166 -26.18 -22.64 5.89
CA ALA A 166 -25.36 -23.14 4.78
C ALA A 166 -24.00 -22.42 4.70
N PHE A 167 -23.99 -21.11 4.88
CA PHE A 167 -22.74 -20.33 4.91
C PHE A 167 -21.87 -20.71 6.12
N LEU A 168 -22.44 -20.69 7.33
CA LEU A 168 -21.67 -20.88 8.58
C LEU A 168 -21.11 -22.29 8.71
N TYR A 169 -21.87 -23.33 8.31
CA TYR A 169 -21.48 -24.72 8.54
C TYR A 169 -20.81 -25.39 7.33
N ALA A 170 -21.09 -24.93 6.11
CA ALA A 170 -20.54 -25.57 4.91
C ALA A 170 -19.46 -24.74 4.21
N ARG A 171 -19.54 -23.40 4.18
CA ARG A 171 -18.58 -22.56 3.46
C ARG A 171 -17.52 -21.94 4.34
N LEU A 172 -17.93 -21.39 5.49
CA LEU A 172 -17.01 -20.64 6.36
C LEU A 172 -15.85 -21.50 6.88
N PRO A 173 -16.03 -22.77 7.29
CA PRO A 173 -14.91 -23.60 7.75
C PRO A 173 -13.79 -23.74 6.71
N ASP A 174 -14.15 -23.94 5.42
CA ASP A 174 -13.19 -24.09 4.33
C ASP A 174 -12.45 -22.76 4.01
N LEU A 175 -13.08 -21.62 4.33
CA LEU A 175 -12.54 -20.30 4.10
C LEU A 175 -11.69 -19.77 5.26
N LEU A 176 -11.89 -20.26 6.49
CA LEU A 176 -11.19 -19.76 7.69
C LEU A 176 -9.66 -19.84 7.56
N GLU A 177 -9.15 -20.91 6.97
CA GLU A 177 -7.71 -21.07 6.74
C GLU A 177 -7.19 -20.01 5.76
N GLN A 178 -7.91 -19.78 4.67
CA GLN A 178 -7.55 -18.78 3.65
C GLN A 178 -7.62 -17.35 4.23
N PHE A 179 -8.67 -17.04 5.00
CA PHE A 179 -8.81 -15.77 5.71
C PHE A 179 -7.67 -15.56 6.72
N GLY A 180 -7.33 -16.60 7.48
CA GLY A 180 -6.20 -16.59 8.41
C GLY A 180 -4.87 -16.30 7.71
N HIS A 181 -4.57 -17.00 6.63
CA HIS A 181 -3.36 -16.79 5.85
C HIS A 181 -3.27 -15.38 5.26
N TYR A 182 -4.37 -14.87 4.73
CA TYR A 182 -4.43 -13.51 4.20
C TYR A 182 -4.27 -12.46 5.32
N THR A 183 -4.90 -12.67 6.47
CA THR A 183 -4.76 -11.78 7.62
C THR A 183 -3.33 -11.74 8.15
N LEU A 184 -2.66 -12.90 8.23
CA LEU A 184 -1.25 -12.96 8.62
C LEU A 184 -0.31 -12.29 7.58
N TYR A 185 -0.64 -12.39 6.30
CA TYR A 185 0.08 -11.61 5.28
C TYR A 185 -0.14 -10.11 5.46
N ARG A 186 -1.37 -9.69 5.75
CA ARG A 186 -1.69 -8.28 6.00
C ARG A 186 -1.07 -7.75 7.29
N LEU A 187 -0.81 -8.60 8.28
CA LEU A 187 -0.08 -8.23 9.48
C LEU A 187 1.36 -7.77 9.15
N GLU A 188 2.03 -8.39 8.19
CA GLU A 188 3.34 -7.92 7.71
C GLU A 188 3.25 -6.51 7.09
N CYS A 189 2.19 -6.24 6.33
CA CYS A 189 1.93 -4.89 5.82
C CYS A 189 1.62 -3.92 6.96
N GLY A 190 0.79 -4.34 7.93
CA GLY A 190 0.44 -3.54 9.11
C GLY A 190 1.64 -3.16 9.97
N LEU A 191 2.63 -4.05 10.13
CA LEU A 191 3.90 -3.70 10.79
C LEU A 191 4.62 -2.55 10.08
N ARG A 192 4.57 -2.45 8.75
CA ARG A 192 5.12 -1.30 8.03
C ARG A 192 4.28 -0.05 8.24
N SER A 193 2.96 -0.17 8.25
CA SER A 193 2.06 0.96 8.54
C SER A 193 2.30 1.57 9.91
N THR A 194 2.68 0.78 10.93
CA THR A 194 2.97 1.31 12.28
C THR A 194 4.21 2.21 12.32
N LEU A 195 5.15 2.01 11.42
CA LEU A 195 6.31 2.92 11.31
C LEU A 195 5.86 4.31 10.85
N VAL A 196 4.87 4.38 9.94
CA VAL A 196 4.27 5.65 9.48
C VAL A 196 3.58 6.39 10.61
N LEU A 197 2.96 5.67 11.55
CA LEU A 197 2.33 6.27 12.73
C LEU A 197 3.33 7.00 13.63
N GLY A 198 4.61 6.64 13.58
CA GLY A 198 5.67 7.33 14.30
C GLY A 198 5.84 8.80 13.88
N PHE A 199 5.62 9.13 12.61
CA PHE A 199 5.71 10.51 12.10
C PHE A 199 4.65 11.45 12.68
N ILE A 200 3.52 10.92 13.15
CA ILE A 200 2.50 11.71 13.84
C ILE A 200 2.69 11.75 15.36
N GLY A 201 3.80 11.18 15.86
CA GLY A 201 4.17 11.22 17.28
C GLY A 201 3.69 10.02 18.10
N LEU A 202 3.16 8.95 17.49
CA LEU A 202 2.83 7.73 18.25
C LEU A 202 4.09 6.95 18.61
N PRO A 203 4.20 6.43 19.86
CA PRO A 203 5.43 5.82 20.40
C PRO A 203 5.70 4.43 19.81
N THR A 204 6.06 4.39 18.53
CA THR A 204 6.46 3.20 17.79
C THR A 204 7.94 3.27 17.41
N ILE A 205 8.51 2.20 16.87
CA ILE A 205 9.87 2.23 16.28
C ILE A 205 9.99 3.36 15.25
N GLY A 206 8.91 3.68 14.52
CA GLY A 206 8.90 4.75 13.53
C GLY A 206 9.18 6.13 14.13
N PHE A 207 8.69 6.39 15.35
CA PHE A 207 8.94 7.65 16.06
C PHE A 207 10.42 7.81 16.42
N GLU A 208 11.02 6.77 16.97
CA GLU A 208 12.44 6.79 17.31
C GLU A 208 13.33 6.88 16.06
N LEU A 209 12.97 6.15 15.00
CA LEU A 209 13.65 6.22 13.71
C LEU A 209 13.64 7.64 13.14
N ASP A 210 12.48 8.31 13.14
CA ASP A 210 12.35 9.68 12.67
C ASP A 210 13.23 10.62 13.51
N ALA A 211 13.23 10.45 14.84
CA ALA A 211 14.05 11.24 15.76
C ALA A 211 15.55 11.06 15.49
N TYR A 212 16.03 9.81 15.40
CA TYR A 212 17.46 9.55 15.15
C TYR A 212 17.91 10.00 13.76
N PHE A 213 17.08 9.83 12.74
CA PHE A 213 17.41 10.35 11.42
C PHE A 213 17.50 11.89 11.39
N LYS A 214 16.59 12.59 12.06
CA LYS A 214 16.64 14.07 12.17
C LYS A 214 17.87 14.55 12.92
N GLN A 215 18.36 13.78 13.89
CA GLN A 215 19.56 14.08 14.66
C GLN A 215 20.86 13.65 13.93
N GLY A 216 20.77 12.90 12.83
CA GLY A 216 21.93 12.33 12.12
C GLY A 216 22.61 11.16 12.84
N GLU A 217 21.91 10.55 13.81
CA GLU A 217 22.37 9.41 14.61
C GLU A 217 22.11 8.09 13.88
N PHE A 218 22.86 7.86 12.79
CA PHE A 218 22.63 6.74 11.89
C PHE A 218 22.93 5.35 12.48
N SER A 219 23.76 5.26 13.53
CA SER A 219 24.05 4.00 14.22
C SER A 219 22.84 3.51 15.02
N GLN A 220 22.15 4.40 15.73
CA GLN A 220 20.93 4.11 16.47
C GLN A 220 19.78 3.78 15.51
N ALA A 221 19.63 4.57 14.45
CA ALA A 221 18.63 4.30 13.40
C ALA A 221 18.86 2.93 12.73
N ALA A 222 20.12 2.55 12.48
CA ALA A 222 20.46 1.24 11.92
C ALA A 222 20.07 0.09 12.85
N ALA A 223 20.29 0.22 14.15
CA ALA A 223 19.90 -0.78 15.13
C ALA A 223 18.38 -1.02 15.14
N LEU A 224 17.58 0.07 15.13
CA LEU A 224 16.12 -0.02 15.03
C LEU A 224 15.66 -0.67 13.71
N LEU A 225 16.29 -0.33 12.59
CA LEU A 225 16.02 -0.96 11.30
C LEU A 225 16.29 -2.46 11.33
N PHE A 226 17.42 -2.88 11.90
CA PHE A 226 17.74 -4.30 12.01
C PHE A 226 16.79 -5.04 12.94
N CYS A 227 16.36 -4.43 14.04
CA CYS A 227 15.30 -4.97 14.90
C CYS A 227 13.98 -5.11 14.15
N PHE A 228 13.60 -4.12 13.36
CA PHE A 228 12.40 -4.18 12.52
C PHE A 228 12.49 -5.30 11.48
N TYR A 229 13.64 -5.43 10.77
CA TYR A 229 13.83 -6.55 9.84
C TYR A 229 13.82 -7.90 10.54
N GLY A 230 14.40 -7.99 11.73
CA GLY A 230 14.33 -9.19 12.58
C GLY A 230 12.89 -9.54 12.93
N LEU A 231 12.09 -8.55 13.33
CA LEU A 231 10.66 -8.71 13.64
C LEU A 231 9.87 -9.24 12.44
N VAL A 232 10.08 -8.66 11.26
CA VAL A 232 9.42 -9.11 10.01
C VAL A 232 9.90 -10.48 9.58
N ALA A 233 11.22 -10.74 9.63
CA ALA A 233 11.81 -12.02 9.23
C ALA A 233 11.35 -13.19 10.11
N THR A 234 11.24 -12.95 11.42
CA THR A 234 10.80 -13.94 12.41
C THR A 234 9.28 -14.06 12.52
N ARG A 235 8.50 -13.27 11.77
CA ARG A 235 7.04 -13.25 11.81
C ARG A 235 6.40 -14.65 11.81
N ARG A 236 6.93 -15.57 11.01
CA ARG A 236 6.43 -16.95 10.93
C ARG A 236 6.59 -17.76 12.24
N LEU A 237 7.45 -17.31 13.15
CA LEU A 237 7.67 -17.95 14.44
C LEU A 237 6.62 -17.53 15.47
N TRP A 238 6.30 -16.23 15.51
CA TRP A 238 5.44 -15.64 16.53
C TRP A 238 4.01 -15.33 16.05
N ALA A 239 3.80 -15.02 14.76
CA ALA A 239 2.47 -14.75 14.20
C ALA A 239 1.91 -15.99 13.49
N ARG A 240 1.21 -16.82 14.26
CA ARG A 240 0.52 -18.03 13.79
C ARG A 240 -0.96 -17.95 14.13
N SER A 241 -1.81 -18.73 13.46
CA SER A 241 -3.25 -18.73 13.72
C SER A 241 -3.59 -19.01 15.18
N TRP A 242 -2.88 -19.94 15.83
CA TRP A 242 -3.10 -20.27 17.23
C TRP A 242 -2.56 -19.22 18.23
N THR A 243 -1.56 -18.40 17.84
CA THR A 243 -1.05 -17.30 18.67
C THR A 243 -1.88 -16.03 18.53
N ALA A 244 -2.74 -15.92 17.52
CA ALA A 244 -3.50 -14.70 17.23
C ALA A 244 -4.35 -14.21 18.43
N PRO A 245 -5.12 -15.06 19.15
CA PRO A 245 -5.88 -14.60 20.33
C PRO A 245 -4.96 -14.11 21.46
N ILE A 246 -3.82 -14.77 21.68
CA ILE A 246 -2.84 -14.37 22.70
C ILE A 246 -2.25 -13.00 22.35
N LEU A 247 -1.88 -12.82 21.08
CA LEU A 247 -1.34 -11.54 20.58
C LEU A 247 -2.36 -10.41 20.69
N LEU A 248 -3.64 -10.67 20.41
CA LEU A 248 -4.70 -9.68 20.57
C LEU A 248 -4.85 -9.25 22.05
N VAL A 249 -4.92 -10.20 22.97
CA VAL A 249 -5.03 -9.90 24.41
C VAL A 249 -3.78 -9.17 24.90
N ALA A 250 -2.59 -9.65 24.57
CA ALA A 250 -1.33 -8.99 24.94
C ALA A 250 -1.26 -7.56 24.38
N SER A 251 -1.70 -7.34 23.14
CA SER A 251 -1.71 -6.02 22.53
C SER A 251 -2.68 -5.05 23.21
N LEU A 252 -3.84 -5.54 23.67
CA LEU A 252 -4.77 -4.74 24.47
C LEU A 252 -4.21 -4.34 25.84
N LEU A 253 -3.36 -5.19 26.43
CA LEU A 253 -2.68 -4.88 27.70
C LEU A 253 -1.52 -3.89 27.50
N VAL A 254 -0.81 -3.97 26.37
CA VAL A 254 0.30 -3.06 26.03
C VAL A 254 -0.21 -1.66 25.67
N LEU A 255 -1.32 -1.57 24.96
CA LEU A 255 -1.96 -0.32 24.58
C LEU A 255 -3.24 -0.10 25.38
N PRO A 256 -3.16 0.40 26.63
CA PRO A 256 -4.36 0.61 27.44
C PRO A 256 -5.28 1.63 26.77
N ALA A 257 -6.47 1.22 26.46
CA ALA A 257 -7.51 2.06 25.89
C ALA A 257 -8.10 2.97 26.97
N GLY A 258 -7.39 4.03 27.31
CA GLY A 258 -8.01 5.17 27.96
C GLY A 258 -8.93 5.86 26.95
N LEU A 259 -10.21 5.48 26.94
CA LEU A 259 -11.21 6.20 26.17
C LEU A 259 -11.64 7.44 26.95
N PRO A 260 -11.20 8.65 26.61
CA PRO A 260 -11.74 9.87 27.17
C PRO A 260 -13.12 10.14 26.52
N THR A 261 -14.14 9.39 26.97
CA THR A 261 -15.44 9.29 26.31
C THR A 261 -16.19 10.64 26.20
N GLU A 262 -16.13 11.47 27.23
CA GLU A 262 -16.82 12.77 27.23
C GLU A 262 -16.22 13.76 26.23
N HIS A 263 -14.90 13.83 26.15
CA HIS A 263 -14.23 14.73 25.21
C HIS A 263 -14.35 14.25 23.76
N VAL A 264 -14.33 12.95 23.52
CA VAL A 264 -14.42 12.37 22.17
C VAL A 264 -15.76 12.69 21.51
N LEU A 265 -16.86 12.51 22.21
CA LEU A 265 -18.20 12.83 21.66
C LEU A 265 -18.35 14.30 21.33
N ARG A 266 -17.86 15.18 22.21
CA ARG A 266 -17.88 16.63 21.98
C ARG A 266 -16.99 17.02 20.79
N ASN A 267 -15.78 16.47 20.71
CA ASN A 267 -14.86 16.72 19.60
C ASN A 267 -15.40 16.17 18.29
N LEU A 268 -16.02 14.99 18.30
CA LEU A 268 -16.68 14.42 17.12
C LEU A 268 -17.85 15.28 16.65
N ALA A 269 -18.67 15.75 17.59
CA ALA A 269 -19.77 16.67 17.27
C ALA A 269 -19.22 17.97 16.66
N ARG A 270 -18.21 18.59 17.29
CA ARG A 270 -17.56 19.79 16.77
C ARG A 270 -16.95 19.55 15.38
N PHE A 271 -16.22 18.45 15.21
CA PHE A 271 -15.63 18.08 13.93
C PHE A 271 -16.69 17.97 12.84
N ALA A 272 -17.78 17.24 13.10
CA ALA A 272 -18.85 17.02 12.12
C ALA A 272 -19.69 18.28 11.82
N THR A 273 -19.91 19.16 12.82
CA THR A 273 -20.82 20.31 12.68
C THR A 273 -20.11 21.63 12.38
N HIS A 274 -18.81 21.72 12.67
CA HIS A 274 -18.06 22.96 12.52
C HIS A 274 -16.78 22.79 11.71
N ASP A 275 -15.90 21.86 12.09
CA ASP A 275 -14.53 21.84 11.56
C ASP A 275 -14.48 21.36 10.11
N VAL A 276 -15.33 20.39 9.72
CA VAL A 276 -15.46 19.87 8.34
C VAL A 276 -16.35 20.75 7.46
N VAL A 277 -17.22 21.57 8.09
CA VAL A 277 -18.12 22.44 7.32
C VAL A 277 -17.29 23.51 6.62
N PRO A 278 -17.44 23.69 5.28
CA PRO A 278 -16.73 24.71 4.53
C PRO A 278 -16.89 26.11 5.15
N ALA A 279 -15.78 26.83 5.28
CA ALA A 279 -15.75 28.14 5.93
C ALA A 279 -16.87 29.10 5.44
N PRO A 280 -17.18 29.17 4.11
CA PRO A 280 -18.26 30.04 3.63
C PRO A 280 -19.68 29.66 4.09
N LEU A 281 -19.88 28.45 4.58
CA LEU A 281 -21.20 27.97 5.04
C LEU A 281 -21.33 28.03 6.56
N ARG A 282 -20.30 28.33 7.33
CA ARG A 282 -20.35 28.39 8.79
C ARG A 282 -21.19 29.55 9.26
N GLY A 283 -22.33 29.26 9.89
CA GLY A 283 -23.24 30.30 10.41
C GLY A 283 -23.95 31.14 9.34
N ALA A 284 -23.89 30.75 8.08
CA ALA A 284 -24.50 31.49 6.99
C ALA A 284 -25.99 31.15 6.80
N ASP A 285 -26.75 32.10 6.30
CA ASP A 285 -28.12 31.85 5.86
C ASP A 285 -28.13 31.07 4.54
N LEU A 286 -28.38 29.76 4.63
CA LEU A 286 -28.37 28.83 3.49
C LEU A 286 -29.52 29.10 2.47
N LEU A 287 -30.49 29.92 2.80
CA LEU A 287 -31.56 30.30 1.90
C LEU A 287 -31.16 31.44 0.95
N SER A 288 -30.08 32.18 1.28
CA SER A 288 -29.54 33.23 0.42
C SER A 288 -28.55 32.67 -0.61
N ALA A 289 -28.35 33.36 -1.75
CA ALA A 289 -27.40 32.96 -2.78
C ALA A 289 -25.94 33.30 -2.42
N ALA A 290 -25.71 34.22 -1.50
CA ALA A 290 -24.39 34.72 -1.15
C ALA A 290 -23.42 33.64 -0.61
N PRO A 291 -23.78 32.75 0.34
CA PRO A 291 -22.93 31.69 0.83
C PRO A 291 -22.55 30.69 -0.26
N TRP A 292 -23.48 30.39 -1.17
CA TRP A 292 -23.22 29.44 -2.27
C TRP A 292 -22.24 29.99 -3.31
N THR A 293 -22.32 31.29 -3.61
CA THR A 293 -21.34 31.96 -4.49
C THR A 293 -19.97 32.07 -3.82
N ALA A 294 -19.92 32.28 -2.50
CA ALA A 294 -18.70 32.25 -1.71
C ALA A 294 -18.09 30.83 -1.66
N LEU A 295 -18.94 29.81 -1.49
CA LEU A 295 -18.52 28.41 -1.53
C LEU A 295 -17.90 28.04 -2.90
N ALA A 296 -18.53 28.44 -3.99
CA ALA A 296 -18.04 28.17 -5.34
C ALA A 296 -16.66 28.81 -5.57
N ARG A 297 -16.45 30.04 -5.11
CA ARG A 297 -15.15 30.73 -5.18
C ARG A 297 -14.10 30.03 -4.32
N TRP A 298 -14.43 29.69 -3.08
CA TRP A 298 -13.55 28.97 -2.16
C TRP A 298 -13.16 27.60 -2.70
N LEU A 299 -14.11 26.82 -3.22
CA LEU A 299 -13.81 25.54 -3.88
C LEU A 299 -12.96 25.73 -5.14
N GLY A 300 -13.28 26.75 -5.95
CA GLY A 300 -12.50 27.07 -7.15
C GLY A 300 -11.04 27.40 -6.83
N ASP A 301 -10.81 28.17 -5.76
CA ASP A 301 -9.47 28.52 -5.30
C ASP A 301 -8.68 27.27 -4.86
N ILE A 302 -9.27 26.40 -4.05
CA ILE A 302 -8.64 25.14 -3.64
C ILE A 302 -8.37 24.25 -4.85
N LEU A 303 -9.32 24.12 -5.76
CA LEU A 303 -9.15 23.26 -6.95
C LEU A 303 -8.02 23.75 -7.85
N VAL A 304 -7.92 25.06 -8.09
CA VAL A 304 -6.92 25.62 -9.01
C VAL A 304 -5.53 25.71 -8.38
N HIS A 305 -5.42 26.13 -7.12
CA HIS A 305 -4.13 26.43 -6.50
C HIS A 305 -3.55 25.30 -5.65
N GLN A 306 -4.37 24.29 -5.28
CA GLN A 306 -3.91 23.17 -4.43
C GLN A 306 -4.16 21.80 -5.08
N VAL A 307 -5.42 21.51 -5.48
CA VAL A 307 -5.76 20.18 -6.02
C VAL A 307 -5.09 19.94 -7.36
N LEU A 308 -5.19 20.88 -8.31
CA LEU A 308 -4.66 20.69 -9.66
C LEU A 308 -3.12 20.53 -9.66
N PRO A 309 -2.32 21.44 -9.07
CA PRO A 309 -0.87 21.28 -9.03
C PRO A 309 -0.45 20.05 -8.21
N GLY A 310 -1.10 19.79 -7.07
CA GLY A 310 -0.82 18.60 -6.26
C GLY A 310 -1.14 17.29 -7.00
N ALA A 311 -2.25 17.23 -7.73
CA ALA A 311 -2.62 16.06 -8.53
C ALA A 311 -1.67 15.82 -9.69
N LEU A 312 -1.25 16.89 -10.40
CA LEU A 312 -0.27 16.80 -11.48
C LEU A 312 1.07 16.29 -10.96
N ASN A 313 1.59 16.83 -9.86
CA ASN A 313 2.84 16.39 -9.26
C ASN A 313 2.74 14.94 -8.73
N THR A 314 1.60 14.55 -8.16
CA THR A 314 1.34 13.17 -7.74
C THR A 314 1.36 12.21 -8.93
N LEU A 315 0.76 12.59 -10.07
CA LEU A 315 0.78 11.80 -11.30
C LEU A 315 2.18 11.74 -11.91
N ILE A 316 2.91 12.85 -11.97
CA ILE A 316 4.29 12.91 -12.46
C ILE A 316 5.17 11.96 -11.63
N LEU A 317 5.16 12.12 -10.30
CA LEU A 317 5.92 11.26 -9.38
C LEU A 317 5.57 9.78 -9.58
N SER A 318 4.27 9.46 -9.59
CA SER A 318 3.82 8.07 -9.73
C SER A 318 4.16 7.48 -11.09
N GLN A 319 4.14 8.26 -12.16
CA GLN A 319 4.47 7.80 -13.51
C GLN A 319 5.97 7.54 -13.68
N ILE A 320 6.84 8.41 -13.15
CA ILE A 320 8.30 8.19 -13.14
C ILE A 320 8.62 6.92 -12.32
N ALA A 321 8.04 6.81 -11.12
CA ALA A 321 8.24 5.67 -10.25
C ALA A 321 7.74 4.36 -10.90
N LEU A 322 6.61 4.39 -11.60
CA LEU A 322 6.03 3.23 -12.29
C LEU A 322 6.98 2.69 -13.36
N ILE A 323 7.52 3.56 -14.19
CA ILE A 323 8.44 3.14 -15.25
C ILE A 323 9.77 2.69 -14.69
N GLY A 324 10.34 3.44 -13.76
CA GLY A 324 11.58 3.05 -13.08
C GLY A 324 11.43 1.68 -12.39
N MET A 325 10.31 1.44 -11.70
CA MET A 325 9.96 0.16 -11.09
C MET A 325 9.85 -0.97 -12.13
N ALA A 326 9.16 -0.70 -13.26
CA ALA A 326 9.01 -1.68 -14.32
C ALA A 326 10.37 -2.07 -14.91
N MET A 327 11.22 -1.08 -15.23
CA MET A 327 12.57 -1.35 -15.74
C MET A 327 13.45 -2.08 -14.72
N LEU A 328 13.44 -1.62 -13.45
CA LEU A 328 14.23 -2.26 -12.40
C LEU A 328 13.80 -3.70 -12.13
N SER A 329 12.50 -3.98 -12.15
CA SER A 329 12.00 -5.34 -11.95
C SER A 329 12.44 -6.33 -13.02
N LEU A 330 12.56 -5.88 -14.30
CA LEU A 330 13.10 -6.69 -15.39
C LEU A 330 14.58 -7.02 -15.19
N VAL A 331 15.35 -6.11 -14.59
CA VAL A 331 16.76 -6.36 -14.25
C VAL A 331 16.90 -7.28 -13.04
N LEU A 332 16.02 -7.14 -12.05
CA LEU A 332 16.14 -7.84 -10.77
C LEU A 332 15.62 -9.29 -10.80
N PHE A 333 14.55 -9.60 -11.58
CA PHE A 333 13.96 -10.94 -11.51
C PHE A 333 14.91 -12.09 -11.90
N PRO A 334 15.84 -11.93 -12.88
CA PRO A 334 16.79 -12.98 -13.20
C PRO A 334 17.71 -13.36 -12.03
N MET A 335 17.98 -12.43 -11.10
CA MET A 335 18.87 -12.68 -9.96
C MET A 335 18.39 -13.78 -9.02
N ILE A 336 17.10 -14.08 -9.02
CA ILE A 336 16.52 -15.12 -8.15
C ILE A 336 16.12 -16.39 -8.90
N CYS A 337 16.14 -16.39 -10.24
CA CYS A 337 15.74 -17.52 -11.06
C CYS A 337 16.83 -18.58 -11.14
N ARG A 338 16.43 -19.87 -11.11
CA ARG A 338 17.34 -21.01 -11.21
C ARG A 338 18.10 -21.06 -12.55
N ARG A 339 17.49 -20.56 -13.62
CA ARG A 339 18.04 -20.62 -14.98
C ARG A 339 19.06 -19.51 -15.26
N PHE A 340 18.98 -18.38 -14.57
CA PHE A 340 19.83 -17.21 -14.80
C PHE A 340 20.89 -17.02 -13.72
N ALA A 341 20.53 -17.24 -12.45
CA ALA A 341 21.44 -17.04 -11.32
C ALA A 341 22.20 -18.31 -10.98
N ARG A 342 23.52 -18.18 -10.75
CA ARG A 342 24.38 -19.25 -10.25
C ARG A 342 23.95 -19.69 -8.84
N ARG A 343 24.35 -20.92 -8.43
CA ARG A 343 23.97 -21.53 -7.14
C ARG A 343 24.20 -20.60 -5.93
N PHE A 344 25.31 -19.87 -5.92
CA PHE A 344 25.65 -18.92 -4.83
C PHE A 344 25.06 -17.52 -5.03
N GLY A 345 24.87 -17.04 -6.25
CA GLY A 345 24.29 -15.73 -6.54
C GLY A 345 22.79 -15.65 -6.22
N ARG A 346 22.08 -16.76 -6.37
CA ARG A 346 20.64 -16.83 -6.15
C ARG A 346 20.19 -16.53 -4.71
N PRO A 347 20.79 -17.12 -3.64
CA PRO A 347 20.42 -16.75 -2.26
C PRO A 347 20.76 -15.30 -1.95
N VAL A 348 21.87 -14.77 -2.47
CA VAL A 348 22.24 -13.35 -2.31
C VAL A 348 21.22 -12.45 -2.99
N GLY A 349 20.87 -12.72 -4.25
CA GLY A 349 19.83 -11.98 -4.97
C GLY A 349 18.47 -12.05 -4.26
N ARG A 350 18.11 -13.23 -3.73
CA ARG A 350 16.88 -13.38 -2.95
C ARG A 350 16.92 -12.57 -1.64
N ALA A 351 18.01 -12.60 -0.91
CA ALA A 351 18.19 -11.83 0.31
C ALA A 351 18.10 -10.32 0.02
N LEU A 352 18.79 -9.85 -1.03
CA LEU A 352 18.73 -8.45 -1.47
C LEU A 352 17.28 -8.00 -1.76
N LEU A 353 16.56 -8.76 -2.62
CA LEU A 353 15.18 -8.42 -2.94
C LEU A 353 14.26 -8.47 -1.71
N VAL A 354 14.48 -9.40 -0.79
CA VAL A 354 13.70 -9.47 0.47
C VAL A 354 13.98 -8.26 1.34
N VAL A 355 15.22 -7.86 1.53
CA VAL A 355 15.57 -6.67 2.31
C VAL A 355 14.95 -5.41 1.69
N VAL A 356 15.19 -5.16 0.39
CA VAL A 356 14.70 -3.96 -0.29
C VAL A 356 13.16 -3.88 -0.27
N ARG A 357 12.46 -4.98 -0.52
CA ARG A 357 10.99 -4.98 -0.46
C ARG A 357 10.42 -4.87 0.96
N SER A 358 11.19 -5.24 1.99
CA SER A 358 10.78 -5.14 3.39
C SER A 358 11.07 -3.76 3.98
N THR A 359 11.99 -3.01 3.37
CA THR A 359 12.25 -1.61 3.73
C THR A 359 11.05 -0.77 3.32
N PRO A 360 10.43 -0.04 4.24
CA PRO A 360 9.39 0.91 3.89
C PRO A 360 9.94 1.99 2.94
N ASP A 361 9.20 2.29 1.90
CA ASP A 361 9.58 3.24 0.86
C ASP A 361 9.81 4.66 1.39
N TYR A 362 8.97 5.12 2.30
CA TYR A 362 9.12 6.44 2.92
C TYR A 362 10.38 6.55 3.79
N MET A 363 10.80 5.46 4.48
CA MET A 363 12.06 5.46 5.22
C MET A 363 13.25 5.56 4.29
N LEU A 364 13.21 4.79 3.19
CA LEU A 364 14.23 4.88 2.16
C LEU A 364 14.27 6.29 1.54
N ALA A 365 13.10 6.88 1.27
CA ALA A 365 13.02 8.24 0.77
C ALA A 365 13.56 9.26 1.77
N TYR A 366 13.30 9.09 3.08
CA TYR A 366 13.82 9.97 4.10
C TYR A 366 15.36 9.94 4.17
N VAL A 367 15.95 8.75 4.13
CA VAL A 367 17.41 8.57 4.07
C VAL A 367 17.99 9.21 2.79
N LEU A 368 17.32 8.99 1.66
CA LEU A 368 17.74 9.57 0.39
C LEU A 368 17.57 11.10 0.36
N LEU A 369 16.57 11.64 1.07
CA LEU A 369 16.37 13.07 1.22
C LEU A 369 17.56 13.73 1.93
N GLN A 370 18.11 13.09 2.96
CA GLN A 370 19.31 13.57 3.65
C GLN A 370 20.55 13.56 2.75
N THR A 371 20.63 12.60 1.82
CA THR A 371 21.80 12.44 0.95
C THR A 371 21.70 13.23 -0.36
N LEU A 372 20.50 13.35 -0.94
CA LEU A 372 20.27 13.97 -2.25
C LEU A 372 19.69 15.39 -2.14
N GLY A 373 19.10 15.73 -1.00
CA GLY A 373 18.44 17.01 -0.75
C GLY A 373 16.95 17.00 -1.16
N PRO A 374 16.21 18.10 -0.85
CA PRO A 374 14.78 18.21 -1.07
C PRO A 374 14.42 18.34 -2.56
N SER A 375 13.97 17.23 -3.15
CA SER A 375 13.43 17.16 -4.51
C SER A 375 12.49 15.94 -4.63
N MET A 376 11.92 15.70 -5.82
CA MET A 376 11.16 14.45 -6.06
C MET A 376 12.06 13.21 -6.16
N LEU A 377 13.35 13.38 -6.44
CA LEU A 377 14.28 12.28 -6.73
C LEU A 377 14.39 11.25 -5.61
N PRO A 378 14.51 11.61 -4.30
CA PRO A 378 14.50 10.66 -3.19
C PRO A 378 13.25 9.77 -3.17
N ALA A 379 12.07 10.37 -3.36
CA ALA A 379 10.80 9.65 -3.38
C ALA A 379 10.71 8.72 -4.59
N VAL A 380 11.16 9.16 -5.78
CA VAL A 380 11.22 8.32 -6.98
C VAL A 380 12.10 7.10 -6.76
N ILE A 381 13.33 7.29 -6.27
CA ILE A 381 14.27 6.18 -6.04
C ILE A 381 13.71 5.18 -5.03
N ALA A 382 13.11 5.68 -3.94
CA ALA A 382 12.52 4.83 -2.91
C ALA A 382 11.37 3.97 -3.45
N LEU A 383 10.43 4.59 -4.18
CA LEU A 383 9.30 3.88 -4.81
C LEU A 383 9.77 2.88 -5.86
N VAL A 384 10.75 3.26 -6.70
CA VAL A 384 11.35 2.40 -7.72
C VAL A 384 12.01 1.18 -7.08
N ALA A 385 12.83 1.38 -6.06
CA ALA A 385 13.56 0.31 -5.39
C ALA A 385 12.59 -0.66 -4.69
N HIS A 386 11.68 -0.14 -3.86
CA HIS A 386 10.73 -0.95 -3.12
C HIS A 386 9.81 -1.76 -4.06
N ASN A 387 9.11 -1.07 -4.96
CA ASN A 387 8.14 -1.71 -5.84
C ASN A 387 8.82 -2.59 -6.91
N GLY A 388 10.00 -2.19 -7.41
CA GLY A 388 10.82 -2.98 -8.32
C GLY A 388 11.28 -4.30 -7.71
N ALA A 389 11.68 -4.30 -6.45
CA ALA A 389 12.04 -5.52 -5.72
C ALA A 389 10.82 -6.44 -5.52
N VAL A 390 9.63 -5.88 -5.23
CA VAL A 390 8.40 -6.67 -5.10
C VAL A 390 8.03 -7.34 -6.41
N VAL A 391 7.95 -6.58 -7.51
CA VAL A 391 7.58 -7.12 -8.84
C VAL A 391 8.66 -8.07 -9.33
N GLY A 392 9.94 -7.72 -9.19
CA GLY A 392 11.07 -8.58 -9.55
C GLY A 392 11.03 -9.92 -8.82
N TYR A 393 10.69 -9.93 -7.53
CA TYR A 393 10.52 -11.16 -6.75
C TYR A 393 9.36 -12.03 -7.27
N LEU A 394 8.21 -11.41 -7.57
CA LEU A 394 7.05 -12.13 -8.12
C LEU A 394 7.34 -12.72 -9.50
N MET A 395 7.95 -11.92 -10.39
CA MET A 395 8.35 -12.35 -11.73
C MET A 395 9.36 -13.49 -11.69
N GLY A 396 10.34 -13.42 -10.79
CA GLY A 396 11.34 -14.47 -10.66
C GLY A 396 10.76 -15.80 -10.20
N ARG A 397 9.77 -15.78 -9.30
CA ARG A 397 9.04 -17.00 -8.90
C ARG A 397 8.27 -17.61 -10.06
N GLN A 398 7.62 -16.78 -10.87
CA GLN A 398 6.86 -17.23 -12.05
C GLN A 398 7.78 -17.76 -13.14
N ALA A 399 8.93 -17.11 -13.38
CA ALA A 399 9.95 -17.59 -14.30
C ALA A 399 10.47 -19.00 -13.91
N ASP A 400 10.65 -19.25 -12.61
CA ASP A 400 11.04 -20.58 -12.11
C ASP A 400 9.95 -21.64 -12.31
N ALA A 401 8.67 -21.25 -12.39
CA ALA A 401 7.53 -22.15 -12.60
C ALA A 401 7.23 -22.43 -14.09
N LEU A 402 7.84 -21.71 -15.03
CA LEU A 402 7.62 -21.94 -16.46
C LEU A 402 8.17 -23.30 -16.90
N PRO A 403 7.39 -24.08 -17.66
CA PRO A 403 7.89 -25.26 -18.34
C PRO A 403 8.73 -24.84 -19.55
N TYR A 404 10.04 -25.00 -19.45
CA TYR A 404 10.96 -24.75 -20.55
C TYR A 404 11.16 -26.00 -21.38
N ARG A 405 11.38 -25.83 -22.70
CA ARG A 405 11.72 -26.92 -23.61
C ARG A 405 13.09 -27.51 -23.28
N PRO A 406 13.36 -28.80 -23.56
CA PRO A 406 14.67 -29.40 -23.34
C PRO A 406 15.80 -28.73 -24.13
N ASP A 407 15.48 -28.21 -25.32
CA ASP A 407 16.37 -27.51 -26.25
C ASP A 407 16.38 -25.98 -26.05
N ALA A 408 15.78 -25.46 -24.99
CA ALA A 408 15.71 -24.04 -24.73
C ALA A 408 17.11 -23.40 -24.70
N PRO A 409 17.29 -22.22 -25.32
CA PRO A 409 18.56 -21.51 -25.32
C PRO A 409 18.99 -21.14 -23.89
N ARG A 410 20.18 -20.59 -23.73
CA ARG A 410 20.72 -20.17 -22.42
C ARG A 410 21.05 -18.68 -22.42
N GLY A 411 21.17 -18.12 -21.20
CA GLY A 411 21.58 -16.73 -21.03
C GLY A 411 20.56 -15.71 -21.56
N LEU A 412 21.05 -14.70 -22.28
CA LEU A 412 20.22 -13.61 -22.79
C LEU A 412 19.19 -14.06 -23.83
N ASP A 413 19.51 -15.06 -24.64
CA ASP A 413 18.57 -15.60 -25.63
C ASP A 413 17.36 -16.25 -24.96
N LEU A 414 17.59 -17.03 -23.89
CA LEU A 414 16.50 -17.57 -23.07
C LEU A 414 15.67 -16.46 -22.45
N TYR A 415 16.32 -15.39 -21.96
CA TYR A 415 15.63 -14.25 -21.36
C TYR A 415 14.76 -13.52 -22.37
N CYS A 416 15.34 -13.06 -23.51
CA CYS A 416 14.69 -12.21 -24.47
C CYS A 416 13.64 -12.92 -25.33
N TYR A 417 13.92 -14.17 -25.75
CA TYR A 417 13.08 -14.86 -26.73
C TYR A 417 12.12 -15.88 -26.13
N GLU A 418 12.33 -16.35 -24.90
CA GLU A 418 11.45 -17.35 -24.31
C GLU A 418 10.81 -16.90 -22.99
N THR A 419 11.62 -16.42 -22.02
CA THR A 419 11.12 -16.13 -20.67
C THR A 419 10.26 -14.83 -20.67
N LEU A 420 10.83 -13.73 -21.15
CA LEU A 420 10.16 -12.43 -21.10
C LEU A 420 8.88 -12.39 -21.96
N PRO A 421 8.85 -12.86 -23.21
CA PRO A 421 7.61 -12.84 -23.99
C PRO A 421 6.47 -13.63 -23.35
N ARG A 422 6.78 -14.78 -22.74
CA ARG A 422 5.78 -15.63 -22.07
C ARG A 422 5.25 -15.02 -20.76
N LEU A 423 6.06 -14.25 -20.06
CA LEU A 423 5.69 -13.57 -18.81
C LEU A 423 5.18 -12.15 -19.01
N TYR A 424 5.23 -11.61 -20.24
CA TYR A 424 4.98 -10.19 -20.48
C TYR A 424 3.57 -9.73 -20.07
N GLY A 425 2.55 -10.52 -20.35
CA GLY A 425 1.18 -10.22 -19.93
C GLY A 425 1.06 -10.12 -18.41
N GLN A 426 1.66 -11.07 -17.69
CA GLN A 426 1.70 -11.09 -16.25
C GLN A 426 2.52 -9.92 -15.65
N PHE A 427 3.66 -9.63 -16.26
CA PHE A 427 4.47 -8.47 -15.91
C PHE A 427 3.65 -7.17 -16.00
N LEU A 428 2.96 -6.96 -17.12
CA LEU A 428 2.13 -5.77 -17.30
C LEU A 428 0.96 -5.72 -16.31
N ALA A 429 0.38 -6.88 -15.95
CA ALA A 429 -0.64 -6.96 -14.89
C ALA A 429 -0.09 -6.45 -13.56
N TYR A 430 1.13 -6.87 -13.17
CA TYR A 430 1.76 -6.39 -11.94
C TYR A 430 2.08 -4.91 -11.98
N VAL A 431 2.61 -4.41 -13.11
CA VAL A 431 2.90 -2.98 -13.29
C VAL A 431 1.63 -2.15 -13.13
N LEU A 432 0.55 -2.51 -13.82
CA LEU A 432 -0.72 -1.79 -13.74
C LEU A 432 -1.36 -1.87 -12.35
N TYR A 433 -1.25 -3.01 -11.66
CA TYR A 433 -1.73 -3.15 -10.28
C TYR A 433 -0.93 -2.28 -9.31
N ARG A 434 0.40 -2.19 -9.51
CA ARG A 434 1.26 -1.37 -8.66
C ARG A 434 1.07 0.12 -8.85
N TRP A 435 0.56 0.56 -9.99
CA TRP A 435 0.33 1.98 -10.24
C TRP A 435 -0.61 2.63 -9.20
N GLU A 436 -1.73 1.98 -8.90
CA GLU A 436 -2.63 2.43 -7.83
C GLU A 436 -1.89 2.52 -6.48
N ILE A 437 -1.09 1.50 -6.16
CA ILE A 437 -0.36 1.44 -4.89
C ILE A 437 0.68 2.57 -4.82
N ILE A 438 1.49 2.75 -5.85
CA ILE A 438 2.51 3.81 -5.95
C ILE A 438 1.85 5.19 -5.80
N LEU A 439 0.71 5.42 -6.46
CA LEU A 439 -0.01 6.69 -6.39
C LEU A 439 -0.50 6.97 -4.95
N ARG A 440 -0.99 5.97 -4.25
CA ARG A 440 -1.40 6.11 -2.86
C ARG A 440 -0.20 6.30 -1.92
N GLU A 441 0.88 5.55 -2.12
CA GLU A 441 2.12 5.70 -1.37
C GLU A 441 2.78 7.07 -1.62
N SER A 442 2.63 7.66 -2.84
CA SER A 442 3.19 8.97 -3.15
C SER A 442 2.64 10.10 -2.27
N ALA A 443 1.46 9.92 -1.69
CA ALA A 443 0.86 10.91 -0.81
C ALA A 443 1.67 11.15 0.48
N ILE A 444 2.36 10.13 1.00
CA ILE A 444 3.18 10.26 2.23
C ILE A 444 4.41 11.16 2.02
N PHE A 445 4.94 11.23 0.78
CA PHE A 445 6.11 12.04 0.49
C PHE A 445 5.81 13.55 0.55
N GLY A 446 4.53 13.92 0.58
CA GLY A 446 4.12 15.29 0.86
C GLY A 446 4.62 15.81 2.21
N ILE A 447 4.63 14.98 3.24
CA ILE A 447 5.20 15.33 4.56
C ILE A 447 6.72 15.53 4.49
N LEU A 448 7.38 14.87 3.55
CA LEU A 448 8.81 15.05 3.28
C LEU A 448 9.11 16.27 2.39
N GLY A 449 8.12 17.12 2.11
CA GLY A 449 8.28 18.34 1.33
C GLY A 449 8.10 18.21 -0.18
N VAL A 450 7.75 17.02 -0.69
CA VAL A 450 7.43 16.85 -2.11
C VAL A 450 6.03 17.38 -2.38
N THR A 451 5.87 18.34 -3.29
CA THR A 451 4.62 19.09 -3.57
C THR A 451 3.53 18.24 -4.25
N THR A 452 3.25 17.06 -3.70
CA THR A 452 2.14 16.19 -4.09
C THR A 452 0.82 16.65 -3.41
N LEU A 453 -0.30 15.98 -3.71
CA LEU A 453 -1.56 16.22 -2.95
C LEU A 453 -1.36 16.06 -1.44
N GLY A 454 -0.49 15.14 -1.02
CA GLY A 454 -0.17 14.95 0.39
C GLY A 454 0.46 16.16 1.07
N PHE A 455 1.27 16.93 0.36
CA PHE A 455 1.85 18.18 0.85
C PHE A 455 0.78 19.21 1.22
N TYR A 456 -0.20 19.39 0.35
CA TYR A 456 -1.31 20.30 0.60
C TYR A 456 -2.25 19.81 1.72
N VAL A 457 -2.44 18.47 1.84
CA VAL A 457 -3.21 17.88 2.95
C VAL A 457 -2.50 18.14 4.27
N ASP A 458 -1.21 17.87 4.36
CA ASP A 458 -0.39 18.10 5.56
C ASP A 458 -0.38 19.57 5.95
N GLY A 459 -0.17 20.47 5.00
CA GLY A 459 -0.22 21.91 5.21
C GLY A 459 -1.57 22.38 5.74
N ALA A 460 -2.69 21.93 5.14
CA ALA A 460 -4.02 22.28 5.59
C ALA A 460 -4.33 21.79 7.02
N ILE A 461 -3.85 20.59 7.39
CA ILE A 461 -4.00 20.04 8.75
C ILE A 461 -3.13 20.82 9.73
N SER A 462 -1.88 21.12 9.38
CA SER A 462 -0.93 21.88 10.21
C SER A 462 -1.44 23.31 10.50
N GLU A 463 -2.16 23.90 9.54
CA GLU A 463 -2.82 25.21 9.68
C GLU A 463 -4.22 25.10 10.30
N LEU A 464 -4.66 23.91 10.75
CA LEU A 464 -5.98 23.65 11.32
C LEU A 464 -7.17 24.00 10.38
N ARG A 465 -6.92 24.03 9.06
CA ARG A 465 -7.95 24.20 8.03
C ARG A 465 -8.54 22.85 7.64
N LEU A 466 -9.33 22.27 8.56
CA LEU A 466 -9.84 20.91 8.41
C LEU A 466 -10.87 20.77 7.28
N ASP A 467 -11.64 21.81 7.00
CA ASP A 467 -12.53 21.89 5.83
C ASP A 467 -11.75 21.75 4.50
N THR A 468 -10.64 22.48 4.36
CA THR A 468 -9.75 22.37 3.20
C THR A 468 -9.08 21.00 3.16
N ALA A 469 -8.60 20.49 4.29
CA ALA A 469 -7.97 19.17 4.38
C ALA A 469 -8.90 18.04 3.90
N VAL A 470 -10.18 18.09 4.28
CA VAL A 470 -11.17 17.09 3.83
C VAL A 470 -11.39 17.18 2.32
N VAL A 471 -11.46 18.36 1.72
CA VAL A 471 -11.57 18.52 0.26
C VAL A 471 -10.35 17.91 -0.44
N LEU A 472 -9.16 18.17 0.07
CA LEU A 472 -7.90 17.63 -0.48
C LEU A 472 -7.80 16.10 -0.33
N ILE A 473 -8.24 15.54 0.79
CA ILE A 473 -8.30 14.09 1.01
C ILE A 473 -9.31 13.45 0.07
N VAL A 474 -10.49 14.05 -0.12
CA VAL A 474 -11.48 13.57 -1.09
C VAL A 474 -10.93 13.65 -2.52
N ALA A 475 -10.21 14.71 -2.88
CA ALA A 475 -9.54 14.83 -4.17
C ALA A 475 -8.46 13.73 -4.36
N THR A 476 -7.67 13.45 -3.33
CA THR A 476 -6.66 12.37 -3.34
C THR A 476 -7.33 10.99 -3.51
N ALA A 477 -8.43 10.74 -2.80
CA ALA A 477 -9.22 9.52 -2.94
C ALA A 477 -9.81 9.40 -4.35
N ALA A 478 -10.38 10.46 -4.89
CA ALA A 478 -10.96 10.49 -6.23
C ALA A 478 -9.89 10.21 -7.30
N LEU A 479 -8.71 10.80 -7.19
CA LEU A 479 -7.58 10.54 -8.08
C LEU A 479 -7.15 9.07 -8.01
N SER A 480 -6.97 8.52 -6.81
CA SER A 480 -6.61 7.12 -6.59
C SER A 480 -7.65 6.16 -7.16
N MET A 481 -8.94 6.42 -6.90
CA MET A 481 -10.05 5.61 -7.44
C MET A 481 -10.13 5.68 -8.96
N THR A 482 -9.84 6.83 -9.56
CA THR A 482 -9.81 7.02 -11.02
C THR A 482 -8.69 6.21 -11.66
N VAL A 483 -7.49 6.26 -11.10
CA VAL A 483 -6.34 5.48 -11.57
C VAL A 483 -6.59 3.97 -11.40
N ASP A 484 -7.17 3.54 -10.27
CA ASP A 484 -7.56 2.13 -10.06
C ASP A 484 -8.60 1.67 -11.11
N ALA A 485 -9.64 2.48 -11.35
CA ALA A 485 -10.66 2.18 -12.36
C ALA A 485 -10.06 2.09 -13.76
N PHE A 486 -9.16 3.02 -14.13
CA PHE A 486 -8.45 3.01 -15.40
C PHE A 486 -7.53 1.80 -15.53
N SER A 487 -6.78 1.47 -14.48
CA SER A 487 -5.90 0.29 -14.42
C SER A 487 -6.69 -1.01 -14.61
N ARG A 488 -7.84 -1.16 -13.95
CA ARG A 488 -8.74 -2.33 -14.13
C ARG A 488 -9.29 -2.40 -15.54
N TRP A 489 -9.78 -1.28 -16.07
CA TRP A 489 -10.29 -1.21 -17.44
C TRP A 489 -9.22 -1.62 -18.46
N LEU A 490 -7.98 -1.11 -18.28
CA LEU A 490 -6.88 -1.42 -19.20
C LEU A 490 -6.49 -2.89 -19.15
N ARG A 491 -6.40 -3.50 -17.97
CA ARG A 491 -6.17 -4.96 -17.82
C ARG A 491 -7.28 -5.79 -18.51
N ALA A 492 -8.53 -5.41 -18.30
CA ALA A 492 -9.66 -6.08 -18.94
C ALA A 492 -9.63 -5.90 -20.48
N ALA A 493 -9.25 -4.72 -20.98
CA ALA A 493 -9.13 -4.45 -22.41
C ALA A 493 -8.00 -5.24 -23.06
N LEU A 494 -6.89 -5.44 -22.36
CA LEU A 494 -5.74 -6.23 -22.80
C LEU A 494 -5.96 -7.75 -22.61
N ARG A 495 -7.08 -8.16 -22.06
CA ARG A 495 -7.39 -9.57 -21.73
C ARG A 495 -6.29 -10.22 -20.87
N ILE A 496 -5.71 -9.46 -19.98
CA ILE A 496 -4.75 -9.98 -19.02
C ILE A 496 -5.56 -10.70 -17.95
N GLU A 497 -5.52 -12.02 -17.95
CA GLU A 497 -6.03 -12.82 -16.84
C GLU A 497 -5.19 -12.50 -15.62
N SER A 498 -5.75 -11.77 -14.68
CA SER A 498 -5.20 -11.68 -13.33
C SER A 498 -5.45 -13.05 -12.69
N LEU A 499 -4.49 -13.95 -12.79
CA LEU A 499 -4.48 -15.08 -11.86
C LEU A 499 -4.53 -14.44 -10.47
N PRO A 500 -5.56 -14.78 -9.65
CA PRO A 500 -5.52 -14.38 -8.26
C PRO A 500 -4.16 -14.82 -7.75
N VAL A 501 -3.45 -13.95 -7.06
CA VAL A 501 -2.23 -14.32 -6.35
C VAL A 501 -2.73 -15.27 -5.27
N ARG A 502 -2.86 -16.53 -5.59
CA ARG A 502 -2.89 -17.58 -4.58
C ARG A 502 -1.54 -17.42 -3.91
N LEU A 503 -1.58 -16.79 -2.76
CA LEU A 503 -0.49 -16.84 -1.80
C LEU A 503 -0.47 -18.31 -1.34
N SER A 504 0.00 -19.17 -2.26
CA SER A 504 0.20 -20.57 -1.93
C SER A 504 1.21 -20.57 -0.80
N THR A 505 0.80 -21.09 0.31
CA THR A 505 1.57 -21.40 1.51
C THR A 505 2.74 -22.34 1.26
N ASP A 506 3.04 -22.69 0.02
CA ASP A 506 4.11 -23.59 -0.41
C ASP A 506 5.53 -23.01 -0.26
N ALA A 507 5.72 -22.11 0.68
CA ALA A 507 7.07 -21.78 1.14
C ALA A 507 7.54 -22.70 2.28
N ALA A 508 6.78 -23.72 2.69
CA ALA A 508 7.13 -24.60 3.80
C ALA A 508 7.09 -26.12 3.49
N GLY A 509 6.97 -26.53 2.25
CA GLY A 509 7.01 -27.96 1.93
C GLY A 509 6.99 -28.15 0.43
N GLY A 510 8.06 -28.73 -0.10
CA GLY A 510 8.09 -29.09 -1.51
C GLY A 510 7.04 -30.13 -1.82
N LEU A 511 6.19 -29.80 -2.78
CA LEU A 511 5.63 -30.71 -3.77
C LEU A 511 4.74 -29.82 -4.68
N ALA A 512 5.16 -29.74 -5.93
CA ALA A 512 4.45 -29.04 -6.99
C ALA A 512 3.17 -29.81 -7.31
N THR A 513 2.02 -29.14 -7.17
CA THR A 513 0.83 -29.56 -7.93
C THR A 513 0.60 -28.51 -9.03
N ALA A 514 0.57 -29.01 -10.27
CA ALA A 514 0.33 -28.24 -11.46
C ALA A 514 -1.05 -27.55 -11.42
N PRO A 515 -1.21 -26.36 -12.04
CA PRO A 515 -2.52 -25.74 -12.16
C PRO A 515 -3.41 -26.58 -13.09
N VAL A 516 -4.55 -26.97 -12.58
CA VAL A 516 -5.63 -27.56 -13.39
C VAL A 516 -6.24 -26.42 -14.21
N PRO A 517 -6.37 -26.56 -15.54
CA PRO A 517 -7.05 -25.56 -16.36
C PRO A 517 -8.56 -25.64 -16.07
N VAL A 518 -9.13 -24.55 -15.57
CA VAL A 518 -10.58 -24.40 -15.48
C VAL A 518 -11.08 -24.03 -16.87
N GLY A 519 -11.83 -24.97 -17.45
CA GLY A 519 -12.48 -24.82 -18.75
C GLY A 519 -13.53 -23.70 -18.72
N LEU A 520 -13.63 -23.09 -19.88
CA LEU A 520 -14.66 -22.16 -20.31
C LEU A 520 -16.07 -22.72 -20.13
N SER A 521 -16.94 -22.02 -19.43
CA SER A 521 -18.36 -21.90 -19.77
C SER A 521 -18.91 -20.60 -19.15
#